data_eec13b43dad3e7e103b0a7dc40e20967
#
_entry.id   eec13b43dad3e7e103b0a7dc40e20967
#
_cell.length_a   1.000
_cell.length_b   1.000
_cell.length_c   1.000
_cell.angle_alpha   90.00
_cell.angle_beta   90.00
_cell.angle_gamma   90.00
#
_symmetry.space_group_name_H-M   'P 1'
#
loop_
_entity.id
_entity.type
_entity.pdbx_description
1 polymer ?
#
loop_
_entity_poly.entity_id
_entity_poly.type
_entity_poly.pdbx_seq_one_letter_code
_entity_poly.pdbx_strand_id
1 'polypeptide(L)'
;MTYSVHFEVNLEAIPEGARHEIRRTVQQIADVVSTIPGSSPFWSSMKESLLQVDVQGWRLVYRVLPDRREIRVIELEALRR
;
A
#
# COMPACT_ATOMS: atom_id res chain seq x y z
N MET A 1 -16.23 6.75 -1.32
CA MET A 1 -15.14 7.18 -2.19
C MET A 1 -13.94 6.27 -2.02
N THR A 2 -13.30 5.94 -3.12
CA THR A 2 -12.18 5.00 -3.14
C THR A 2 -10.87 5.71 -2.79
N TYR A 3 -9.99 5.03 -2.07
CA TYR A 3 -8.65 5.53 -1.85
C TYR A 3 -7.84 5.38 -3.14
N SER A 4 -7.03 6.37 -3.44
CA SER A 4 -6.10 6.31 -4.56
C SER A 4 -4.78 5.65 -4.11
N VAL A 5 -4.03 5.14 -5.06
CA VAL A 5 -2.74 4.51 -4.80
C VAL A 5 -1.66 5.31 -5.50
N HIS A 6 -0.63 5.67 -4.76
CA HIS A 6 0.51 6.40 -5.30
C HIS A 6 1.80 5.63 -4.98
N PHE A 7 2.59 5.36 -6.00
CA PHE A 7 3.89 4.68 -5.84
C PHE A 7 5.01 5.70 -5.93
N GLU A 8 5.77 5.85 -4.85
CA GLU A 8 6.99 6.68 -4.84
C GLU A 8 8.21 5.88 -5.24
N VAL A 9 8.01 4.59 -5.56
CA VAL A 9 9.08 3.68 -5.94
C VAL A 9 9.01 3.39 -7.43
N ASN A 10 10.15 3.01 -8.02
CA ASN A 10 10.21 2.68 -9.44
C ASN A 10 9.81 1.23 -9.66
N LEU A 11 8.59 1.00 -10.15
CA LEU A 11 8.09 -0.33 -10.44
C LEU A 11 8.69 -0.94 -11.71
N GLU A 12 9.27 -0.13 -12.58
CA GLU A 12 9.82 -0.62 -13.84
C GLU A 12 11.03 -1.55 -13.65
N ALA A 13 11.71 -1.43 -12.51
CA ALA A 13 12.82 -2.30 -12.18
C ALA A 13 12.39 -3.70 -11.74
N ILE A 14 11.09 -3.93 -11.60
CA ILE A 14 10.53 -5.18 -11.10
C ILE A 14 9.99 -6.00 -12.27
N PRO A 15 10.17 -7.34 -12.26
CA PRO A 15 9.57 -8.18 -13.30
C PRO A 15 8.07 -7.95 -13.44
N GLU A 16 7.58 -8.03 -14.67
CA GLU A 16 6.19 -7.69 -14.98
C GLU A 16 5.16 -8.47 -14.14
N GLY A 17 5.38 -9.77 -13.95
CA GLY A 17 4.47 -10.59 -13.16
C GLY A 17 4.38 -10.13 -11.71
N ALA A 18 5.53 -9.83 -11.09
CA ALA A 18 5.57 -9.33 -9.72
C ALA A 18 4.95 -7.94 -9.63
N ARG A 19 5.23 -7.08 -10.62
CA ARG A 19 4.67 -5.73 -10.67
C ARG A 19 3.15 -5.76 -10.73
N HIS A 20 2.59 -6.64 -11.54
CA HIS A 20 1.14 -6.82 -11.64
C HIS A 20 0.53 -7.21 -10.30
N GLU A 21 1.12 -8.18 -9.61
CA GLU A 21 0.65 -8.64 -8.31
C GLU A 21 0.79 -7.56 -7.23
N ILE A 22 1.86 -6.78 -7.29
CA ILE A 22 2.05 -5.66 -6.36
C ILE A 22 0.93 -4.64 -6.52
N ARG A 23 0.63 -4.23 -7.75
CA ARG A 23 -0.44 -3.27 -8.00
C ARG A 23 -1.79 -3.82 -7.56
N ARG A 24 -2.06 -5.07 -7.85
CA ARG A 24 -3.30 -5.73 -7.45
C ARG A 24 -3.45 -5.78 -5.94
N THR A 25 -2.39 -6.16 -5.22
CA THR A 25 -2.41 -6.24 -3.76
C THR A 25 -2.65 -4.89 -3.12
N VAL A 26 -1.96 -3.85 -3.58
CA VAL A 26 -2.12 -2.50 -3.04
C VAL A 26 -3.52 -1.98 -3.35
N GLN A 27 -4.07 -2.29 -4.52
CA GLN A 27 -5.43 -1.90 -4.87
C GLN A 27 -6.46 -2.60 -3.95
N GLN A 28 -6.23 -3.85 -3.60
CA GLN A 28 -7.08 -4.57 -2.65
C GLN A 28 -7.05 -3.91 -1.28
N ILE A 29 -5.87 -3.48 -0.84
CA ILE A 29 -5.73 -2.75 0.42
C ILE A 29 -6.52 -1.44 0.36
N ALA A 30 -6.41 -0.72 -0.75
CA ALA A 30 -7.16 0.52 -0.94
C ALA A 30 -8.67 0.28 -0.88
N ASP A 31 -9.14 -0.79 -1.48
CA ASP A 31 -10.56 -1.14 -1.48
C ASP A 31 -11.06 -1.45 -0.07
N VAL A 32 -10.29 -2.22 0.71
CA VAL A 32 -10.65 -2.54 2.09
C VAL A 32 -10.65 -1.30 2.96
N VAL A 33 -9.61 -0.48 2.86
CA VAL A 33 -9.49 0.76 3.64
C VAL A 33 -10.63 1.72 3.32
N SER A 34 -11.09 1.73 2.08
CA SER A 34 -12.20 2.60 1.64
C SER A 34 -13.52 2.28 2.34
N THR A 35 -13.67 1.08 2.90
CA THR A 35 -14.87 0.68 3.62
C THR A 35 -14.88 1.09 5.08
N ILE A 36 -13.75 1.55 5.61
CA ILE A 36 -13.63 1.91 7.03
C ILE A 36 -14.20 3.31 7.25
N PRO A 37 -15.20 3.46 8.16
CA PRO A 37 -15.78 4.79 8.44
C PRO A 37 -14.72 5.76 8.96
N GLY A 38 -14.84 7.02 8.58
CA GLY A 38 -13.91 8.06 9.02
C GLY A 38 -13.87 8.26 10.52
N SER A 39 -14.95 7.89 11.23
CA SER A 39 -15.05 7.98 12.68
C SER A 39 -14.47 6.76 13.41
N SER A 40 -14.00 5.75 12.68
CA SER A 40 -13.48 4.53 13.29
C SER A 40 -12.22 4.78 14.11
N PRO A 41 -12.07 4.14 15.30
CA PRO A 41 -10.84 4.20 16.09
C PRO A 41 -9.61 3.68 15.34
N PHE A 42 -9.83 2.87 14.30
CA PHE A 42 -8.77 2.37 13.41
C PHE A 42 -7.85 3.52 12.96
N TRP A 43 -8.42 4.66 12.59
CA TRP A 43 -7.64 5.78 12.04
C TRP A 43 -6.70 6.40 13.05
N SER A 44 -7.07 6.41 14.33
CA SER A 44 -6.20 6.93 15.38
C SER A 44 -4.93 6.10 15.54
N SER A 45 -5.04 4.79 15.40
CA SER A 45 -3.89 3.90 15.55
C SER A 45 -3.08 3.77 14.25
N MET A 46 -3.67 4.11 13.11
CA MET A 46 -2.99 4.02 11.81
C MET A 46 -2.23 5.28 11.41
N LYS A 47 -2.58 6.39 12.01
CA LYS A 47 -1.98 7.67 11.66
C LYS A 47 -0.45 7.62 11.83
N GLU A 48 0.25 7.98 10.77
CA GLU A 48 1.72 8.01 10.72
C GLU A 48 2.41 6.65 10.86
N SER A 49 1.65 5.56 10.88
CA SER A 49 2.23 4.23 10.95
C SER A 49 2.79 3.80 9.60
N LEU A 50 3.94 3.13 9.66
CA LEU A 50 4.48 2.45 8.48
C LEU A 50 3.98 1.02 8.48
N LEU A 51 3.42 0.61 7.37
CA LEU A 51 2.86 -0.73 7.20
C LEU A 51 3.67 -1.49 6.16
N GLN A 52 3.67 -2.81 6.25
CA GLN A 52 4.41 -3.67 5.35
C GLN A 52 3.51 -4.76 4.79
N VAL A 53 3.77 -5.12 3.55
CA VAL A 53 3.15 -6.29 2.92
C VAL A 53 4.16 -6.95 2.00
N ASP A 54 4.19 -8.29 2.01
CA ASP A 54 5.09 -9.07 1.15
C ASP A 54 4.29 -9.63 -0.01
N VAL A 55 4.77 -9.38 -1.22
CA VAL A 55 4.12 -9.81 -2.47
C VAL A 55 5.17 -10.35 -3.41
N GLN A 56 5.04 -11.63 -3.79
CA GLN A 56 5.88 -12.24 -4.83
C GLN A 56 7.39 -12.07 -4.60
N GLY A 57 7.82 -12.19 -3.33
CA GLY A 57 9.23 -12.05 -2.99
C GLY A 57 9.70 -10.62 -2.84
N TRP A 58 8.78 -9.68 -2.78
CA TRP A 58 9.08 -8.26 -2.55
C TRP A 58 8.37 -7.77 -1.31
N ARG A 59 9.02 -6.91 -0.55
CA ARG A 59 8.42 -6.25 0.62
C ARG A 59 8.13 -4.81 0.28
N LEU A 60 6.88 -4.43 0.47
CA LEU A 60 6.42 -3.06 0.27
C LEU A 60 6.25 -2.41 1.64
N VAL A 61 6.74 -1.19 1.78
CA VAL A 61 6.43 -0.35 2.93
C VAL A 61 5.54 0.77 2.44
N TYR A 62 4.42 0.96 3.12
CA TYR A 62 3.43 1.94 2.69
C TYR A 62 2.81 2.66 3.87
N ARG A 63 2.16 3.77 3.57
CA ARG A 63 1.37 4.55 4.52
C ARG A 63 -0.04 4.71 4.01
N VAL A 64 -0.98 4.78 4.93
CA VAL A 64 -2.36 5.15 4.63
C VAL A 64 -2.54 6.60 5.09
N LEU A 65 -2.94 7.46 4.16
CA LEU A 65 -3.13 8.89 4.42
C LEU A 65 -4.62 9.21 4.33
N PRO A 66 -5.36 9.11 5.45
CA PRO A 66 -6.82 9.29 5.43
C PRO A 66 -7.26 10.68 5.01
N ASP A 67 -6.49 11.71 5.35
CA ASP A 67 -6.81 13.09 4.99
C ASP A 67 -6.81 13.31 3.48
N ARG A 68 -6.00 12.53 2.77
CA ARG A 68 -5.89 12.60 1.31
C ARG A 68 -6.59 11.46 0.62
N ARG A 69 -7.10 10.50 1.40
CA ARG A 69 -7.68 9.25 0.89
C ARG A 69 -6.72 8.59 -0.09
N GLU A 70 -5.50 8.40 0.38
CA GLU A 70 -4.42 7.89 -0.44
C GLU A 70 -3.63 6.82 0.30
N ILE A 71 -3.19 5.80 -0.46
CA ILE A 71 -2.19 4.86 0.01
C ILE A 71 -0.91 5.19 -0.75
N ARG A 72 0.16 5.41 -0.02
CA ARG A 72 1.45 5.79 -0.60
C ARG A 72 2.48 4.71 -0.33
N VAL A 73 2.95 4.06 -1.38
CA VAL A 73 4.02 3.06 -1.28
C VAL A 73 5.35 3.79 -1.36
N ILE A 74 6.13 3.74 -0.27
CA ILE A 74 7.33 4.55 -0.13
C ILE A 74 8.62 3.75 -0.26
N GLU A 75 8.59 2.44 -0.04
CA GLU A 75 9.76 1.60 -0.18
C GLU A 75 9.39 0.26 -0.80
N LEU A 76 10.38 -0.32 -1.49
CA LEU A 76 10.24 -1.61 -2.13
C LEU A 76 11.57 -2.32 -2.00
N GLU A 77 11.55 -3.51 -1.44
CA GLU A 77 12.76 -4.28 -1.17
C GLU A 77 12.60 -5.71 -1.65
N ALA A 78 13.62 -6.21 -2.35
CA ALA A 78 13.62 -7.62 -2.75
C ALA A 78 13.95 -8.49 -1.54
N LEU A 79 13.11 -9.48 -1.29
CA LEU A 79 13.34 -10.42 -0.21
C LEU A 79 14.26 -11.53 -0.73
N ARG A 80 15.40 -11.69 -0.08
CA ARG A 80 16.35 -12.75 -0.41
C ARG A 80 16.12 -13.94 0.49
N ARG A 81 16.28 -15.10 -0.09
CA ARG A 81 16.26 -16.34 0.68
C ARG A 81 17.68 -16.76 1.05
#